data_c362d75134e16bcac15cea3843d2c8a6
#
_entry.id   c362d75134e16bcac15cea3843d2c8a6
#
_cell.length_a   1.000
_cell.length_b   1.000
_cell.length_c   1.000
_cell.angle_alpha   90.00
_cell.angle_beta   90.00
_cell.angle_gamma   90.00
#
_symmetry.space_group_name_H-M   'P 1'
#
loop_
_entity.id
_entity.type
_entity.pdbx_description
1 polymer ?
#
loop_
_entity_poly.entity_id
_entity_poly.type
_entity_poly.pdbx_seq_one_letter_code
_entity_poly.pdbx_strand_id
1 'polypeptide(L)'
;MLRAPSRFVRSWITAAVVGSVLAGCGSSSGEPASDKARPAAKTDVTVDPIKAATELTDTKGVKVSLKKEPERIVCLFALCDDILTELGIVPTATNSALLAHPDFLGEEKAKEVDVIPGGFIAPEVEAILSHKPDLVIGLGDTHGKLAPALKGATTFWAMQPETWEDSVGYLRDLAALTGRTAEGEKAEKTFRTKLAAAEKTPSGKTALIIYGSDENFGVATPESDVAASLFPKIADYPWKSRGVEGSYSLEEILAQDVDVLFVETLSFGDADGKLSQKLARNPLWSKIPAVRNGDVHEVNPEVWAKGRGTRSLGIVLDEATAALR
;
A
#
# COMPACT_ATOMS: atom_id res chain seq x y z
N MET A 1 -8.64 25.94 59.73
CA MET A 1 -7.28 26.37 60.20
C MET A 1 -6.50 26.65 58.94
N LEU A 2 -6.41 27.92 58.45
CA LEU A 2 -5.36 28.88 58.72
C LEU A 2 -3.96 28.27 58.37
N ARG A 3 -3.17 28.72 57.39
CA ARG A 3 -2.68 30.06 57.05
C ARG A 3 -1.87 30.03 55.73
N ALA A 4 -2.06 31.00 54.87
CA ALA A 4 -1.03 31.56 53.99
C ALA A 4 -0.31 32.67 54.80
N PRO A 5 0.60 33.53 54.28
CA PRO A 5 1.28 33.67 52.97
C PRO A 5 2.78 34.03 53.10
N SER A 6 3.51 34.32 52.02
CA SER A 6 4.32 35.57 51.90
C SER A 6 5.06 35.71 50.56
N ARG A 7 4.84 36.87 50.00
CA ARG A 7 5.51 37.56 48.89
C ARG A 7 6.97 37.89 49.23
N PHE A 8 7.82 38.02 48.20
CA PHE A 8 8.79 39.16 48.13
C PHE A 8 9.12 39.50 46.67
N VAL A 9 9.07 40.75 46.39
CA VAL A 9 9.27 41.61 45.24
C VAL A 9 10.71 42.14 45.22
N ARG A 10 11.29 42.43 44.06
CA ARG A 10 12.16 43.56 43.68
C ARG A 10 12.96 43.21 42.46
N SER A 11 12.87 43.79 41.33
CA SER A 11 12.96 45.16 40.76
C SER A 11 14.36 45.61 40.38
N TRP A 12 14.42 46.17 39.17
CA TRP A 12 15.38 47.13 38.57
C TRP A 12 16.60 46.50 37.88
N ILE A 13 17.01 46.85 36.68
CA ILE A 13 17.33 48.16 36.08
C ILE A 13 17.40 48.11 34.54
N THR A 14 16.89 49.13 33.92
CA THR A 14 16.98 49.62 32.53
C THR A 14 18.37 49.97 32.06
N ALA A 15 18.68 49.78 30.75
CA ALA A 15 19.56 50.69 30.00
C ALA A 15 19.16 50.74 28.53
N ALA A 16 18.73 51.88 28.10
CA ALA A 16 18.49 52.29 26.72
C ALA A 16 19.78 52.83 26.09
N VAL A 17 20.05 52.49 24.82
CA VAL A 17 20.96 53.26 23.95
C VAL A 17 20.29 53.54 22.64
N VAL A 18 20.15 54.81 22.36
CA VAL A 18 19.65 55.45 21.12
C VAL A 18 20.82 55.65 20.19
N GLY A 19 20.61 55.39 18.89
CA GLY A 19 21.61 55.69 17.84
C GLY A 19 21.02 55.68 16.45
N SER A 20 20.49 56.80 16.06
CA SER A 20 20.47 57.61 14.84
C SER A 20 20.41 56.99 13.42
N VAL A 21 19.44 57.48 12.73
CA VAL A 21 19.02 57.54 11.34
C VAL A 21 20.15 57.92 10.39
N LEU A 22 20.19 57.28 9.20
CA LEU A 22 20.54 57.92 7.94
C LEU A 22 19.70 57.32 6.80
N ALA A 23 18.97 58.17 6.15
CA ALA A 23 18.16 57.92 4.94
C ALA A 23 19.07 57.79 3.72
N GLY A 24 18.79 56.80 2.85
CA GLY A 24 19.38 56.68 1.52
C GLY A 24 18.31 56.12 0.57
N CYS A 25 17.73 57.02 -0.22
CA CYS A 25 16.91 56.67 -1.42
C CYS A 25 17.85 56.11 -2.51
N GLY A 26 17.51 54.89 -3.01
CA GLY A 26 18.13 54.33 -4.19
C GLY A 26 17.10 53.43 -4.89
N SER A 27 16.55 53.91 -5.97
CA SER A 27 15.68 53.18 -6.89
C SER A 27 16.51 52.16 -7.66
N SER A 28 16.15 50.88 -7.66
CA SER A 28 16.47 49.97 -8.75
C SER A 28 15.52 48.78 -8.79
N SER A 29 14.83 48.69 -9.90
CA SER A 29 14.29 47.54 -10.65
C SER A 29 14.18 46.19 -9.91
N GLY A 30 12.94 45.71 -9.78
CA GLY A 30 12.60 44.38 -9.25
C GLY A 30 13.11 43.25 -10.13
N GLU A 31 13.83 42.35 -9.54
CA GLU A 31 13.95 40.97 -9.99
C GLU A 31 12.93 40.11 -9.24
N PRO A 32 12.25 39.17 -9.91
CA PRO A 32 11.33 38.28 -9.21
C PRO A 32 12.15 37.33 -8.30
N ALA A 33 11.85 37.35 -7.04
CA ALA A 33 12.39 36.38 -6.07
C ALA A 33 12.06 34.96 -6.56
N SER A 34 13.09 34.21 -6.94
CA SER A 34 12.97 32.78 -7.18
C SER A 34 12.60 32.13 -5.85
N ASP A 35 11.41 31.61 -5.79
CA ASP A 35 10.90 30.75 -4.72
C ASP A 35 11.78 29.48 -4.68
N LYS A 36 12.87 29.55 -3.91
CA LYS A 36 13.67 28.35 -3.61
C LYS A 36 12.80 27.45 -2.73
N ALA A 37 12.20 26.45 -3.33
CA ALA A 37 11.53 25.38 -2.64
C ALA A 37 12.41 24.93 -1.46
N ARG A 38 11.90 25.12 -0.25
CA ARG A 38 12.53 24.67 0.99
C ARG A 38 12.71 23.15 0.90
N PRO A 39 13.92 22.60 1.06
CA PRO A 39 14.08 21.16 1.04
C PRO A 39 13.15 20.52 2.08
N ALA A 40 12.30 19.60 1.64
CA ALA A 40 11.47 18.82 2.55
C ALA A 40 12.39 18.16 3.59
N ALA A 41 12.07 18.34 4.86
CA ALA A 41 12.83 17.74 5.95
C ALA A 41 12.83 16.22 5.72
N LYS A 42 14.00 15.64 5.52
CA LYS A 42 14.16 14.19 5.37
C LYS A 42 13.62 13.54 6.65
N THR A 43 12.56 12.75 6.52
CA THR A 43 12.07 11.93 7.62
C THR A 43 13.06 10.77 7.75
N ASP A 44 13.87 10.79 8.80
CA ASP A 44 14.84 9.71 9.04
C ASP A 44 14.08 8.55 9.69
N VAL A 45 13.71 7.57 8.86
CA VAL A 45 13.10 6.33 9.29
C VAL A 45 14.20 5.29 9.46
N THR A 46 14.31 4.75 10.66
CA THR A 46 15.18 3.60 10.96
C THR A 46 14.36 2.32 10.84
N VAL A 47 14.98 1.27 10.33
CA VAL A 47 14.41 -0.09 10.27
C VAL A 47 15.38 -1.03 11.00
N ASP A 48 14.81 -2.03 11.68
CA ASP A 48 15.62 -3.04 12.36
C ASP A 48 16.30 -3.95 11.34
N PRO A 49 17.55 -4.39 11.59
CA PRO A 49 18.25 -5.30 10.72
C PRO A 49 17.48 -6.63 10.52
N ILE A 50 17.50 -7.13 9.29
CA ILE A 50 16.96 -8.44 8.95
C ILE A 50 18.10 -9.46 9.05
N LYS A 51 17.84 -10.61 9.66
CA LYS A 51 18.81 -11.70 9.74
C LYS A 51 18.41 -12.81 8.78
N ALA A 52 19.34 -13.29 7.97
CA ALA A 52 19.12 -14.44 7.10
C ALA A 52 18.72 -15.68 7.95
N ALA A 53 17.76 -16.43 7.43
CA ALA A 53 17.22 -17.60 8.10
C ALA A 53 16.76 -18.63 7.06
N THR A 54 16.78 -19.92 7.42
CA THR A 54 16.17 -21.00 6.65
C THR A 54 14.88 -21.50 7.26
N GLU A 55 14.56 -21.02 8.47
CA GLU A 55 13.33 -21.35 9.18
C GLU A 55 12.82 -20.10 9.91
N LEU A 56 11.51 -19.86 9.85
CA LEU A 56 10.84 -18.79 10.57
C LEU A 56 9.38 -19.16 10.86
N THR A 57 8.75 -18.35 11.70
CA THR A 57 7.29 -18.34 11.88
C THR A 57 6.82 -16.94 11.53
N ASP A 58 5.93 -16.82 10.55
CA ASP A 58 5.42 -15.54 10.10
C ASP A 58 4.46 -14.88 11.10
N THR A 59 4.00 -13.66 10.80
CA THR A 59 3.11 -12.86 11.66
C THR A 59 1.75 -13.52 11.92
N LYS A 60 1.34 -14.47 11.07
CA LYS A 60 0.09 -15.24 11.24
C LYS A 60 0.33 -16.62 11.89
N GLY A 61 1.55 -16.91 12.32
CA GLY A 61 1.91 -18.17 13.00
C GLY A 61 2.20 -19.34 12.06
N VAL A 62 2.32 -19.11 10.75
CA VAL A 62 2.68 -20.15 9.79
C VAL A 62 4.18 -20.42 9.86
N LYS A 63 4.58 -21.66 10.07
CA LYS A 63 5.97 -22.08 10.04
C LYS A 63 6.43 -22.38 8.63
N VAL A 64 7.54 -21.77 8.24
CA VAL A 64 8.22 -22.01 6.97
C VAL A 64 9.60 -22.54 7.26
N SER A 65 9.97 -23.67 6.65
CA SER A 65 11.30 -24.27 6.78
C SER A 65 11.80 -24.70 5.43
N LEU A 66 12.99 -24.24 5.07
CA LEU A 66 13.70 -24.54 3.84
C LEU A 66 15.01 -25.24 4.13
N LYS A 67 15.45 -26.14 3.25
CA LYS A 67 16.74 -26.83 3.39
C LYS A 67 17.93 -25.93 3.10
N LYS A 68 17.72 -24.92 2.26
CA LYS A 68 18.68 -23.89 1.80
C LYS A 68 17.90 -22.67 1.32
N GLU A 69 18.59 -21.61 0.99
CA GLU A 69 17.98 -20.47 0.29
C GLU A 69 17.28 -20.94 -1.00
N PRO A 70 16.02 -20.50 -1.26
CA PRO A 70 15.26 -20.96 -2.41
C PRO A 70 15.78 -20.30 -3.70
N GLU A 71 16.00 -21.12 -4.73
CA GLU A 71 16.43 -20.66 -6.04
C GLU A 71 15.27 -20.58 -7.04
N ARG A 72 14.25 -21.44 -6.85
CA ARG A 72 13.08 -21.53 -7.72
C ARG A 72 11.83 -21.24 -6.89
N ILE A 73 11.31 -20.04 -7.04
CA ILE A 73 10.12 -19.57 -6.34
C ILE A 73 8.98 -19.43 -7.32
N VAL A 74 7.85 -20.07 -7.03
CA VAL A 74 6.61 -19.93 -7.79
C VAL A 74 5.62 -19.09 -7.00
N CYS A 75 5.14 -18.02 -7.63
CA CYS A 75 4.17 -17.07 -7.07
C CYS A 75 2.76 -17.38 -7.56
N LEU A 76 1.83 -17.67 -6.65
CA LEU A 76 0.42 -17.88 -6.98
C LEU A 76 -0.44 -16.63 -6.75
N PHE A 77 0.16 -15.52 -6.33
CA PHE A 77 -0.54 -14.22 -6.17
C PHE A 77 0.45 -13.06 -6.12
N ALA A 78 -0.06 -11.87 -6.42
CA ALA A 78 0.73 -10.70 -6.73
C ALA A 78 1.62 -10.17 -5.58
N LEU A 79 1.26 -10.37 -4.30
CA LEU A 79 2.14 -9.99 -3.19
C LEU A 79 3.51 -10.69 -3.27
N CYS A 80 3.54 -11.95 -3.68
CA CYS A 80 4.79 -12.69 -3.88
C CYS A 80 5.65 -12.00 -4.95
N ASP A 81 5.05 -11.66 -6.10
CA ASP A 81 5.72 -10.96 -7.20
C ASP A 81 6.23 -9.58 -6.77
N ASP A 82 5.43 -8.85 -5.98
CA ASP A 82 5.78 -7.54 -5.43
C ASP A 82 7.05 -7.64 -4.56
N ILE A 83 7.03 -8.56 -3.58
CA ILE A 83 8.15 -8.73 -2.67
C ILE A 83 9.40 -9.20 -3.42
N LEU A 84 9.29 -10.19 -4.32
CA LEU A 84 10.44 -10.67 -5.09
C LEU A 84 11.05 -9.57 -5.94
N THR A 85 10.22 -8.70 -6.54
CA THR A 85 10.71 -7.54 -7.28
C THR A 85 11.50 -6.58 -6.40
N GLU A 86 11.04 -6.31 -5.16
CA GLU A 86 11.78 -5.49 -4.19
C GLU A 86 13.13 -6.12 -3.82
N LEU A 87 13.17 -7.45 -3.72
CA LEU A 87 14.39 -8.20 -3.40
C LEU A 87 15.33 -8.42 -4.60
N GLY A 88 14.95 -7.94 -5.81
CA GLY A 88 15.71 -8.13 -7.04
C GLY A 88 15.71 -9.57 -7.53
N ILE A 89 14.67 -10.35 -7.21
CA ILE A 89 14.47 -11.74 -7.62
C ILE A 89 13.34 -11.79 -8.66
N VAL A 90 13.57 -12.50 -9.75
CA VAL A 90 12.54 -12.83 -10.74
C VAL A 90 11.93 -14.17 -10.34
N PRO A 91 10.60 -14.29 -10.18
CA PRO A 91 9.99 -15.57 -9.90
C PRO A 91 10.19 -16.56 -11.05
N THR A 92 10.26 -17.86 -10.73
CA THR A 92 10.37 -18.92 -11.74
C THR A 92 9.10 -19.00 -12.59
N ALA A 93 7.94 -18.83 -11.94
CA ALA A 93 6.66 -18.73 -12.61
C ALA A 93 5.67 -17.96 -11.72
N THR A 94 4.66 -17.37 -12.33
CA THR A 94 3.59 -16.65 -11.64
C THR A 94 2.22 -16.90 -12.27
N ASN A 95 1.13 -16.58 -11.57
CA ASN A 95 -0.20 -16.49 -12.16
C ASN A 95 -0.83 -15.09 -12.03
N SER A 96 0.00 -14.07 -11.78
CA SER A 96 -0.44 -12.68 -11.67
C SER A 96 0.06 -11.83 -12.85
N ALA A 97 -0.66 -10.77 -13.17
CA ALA A 97 -0.27 -9.82 -14.21
C ALA A 97 0.58 -8.65 -13.67
N LEU A 98 0.84 -8.58 -12.36
CA LEU A 98 1.51 -7.45 -11.71
C LEU A 98 2.89 -7.17 -12.31
N LEU A 99 3.65 -8.21 -12.66
CA LEU A 99 5.01 -8.07 -13.20
C LEU A 99 5.06 -7.27 -14.51
N ALA A 100 3.97 -7.24 -15.29
CA ALA A 100 3.89 -6.46 -16.52
C ALA A 100 3.77 -4.96 -16.28
N HIS A 101 3.42 -4.53 -15.08
CA HIS A 101 3.33 -3.11 -14.74
C HIS A 101 4.72 -2.43 -14.85
N PRO A 102 4.80 -1.17 -15.39
CA PRO A 102 6.09 -0.49 -15.62
C PRO A 102 6.98 -0.34 -14.40
N ASP A 103 6.38 -0.17 -13.22
CA ASP A 103 7.11 -0.03 -11.95
C ASP A 103 7.63 -1.38 -11.39
N PHE A 104 7.37 -2.49 -12.09
CA PHE A 104 7.88 -3.83 -11.80
C PHE A 104 8.88 -4.26 -12.86
N LEU A 105 8.63 -5.36 -13.56
CA LEU A 105 9.50 -5.80 -14.65
C LEU A 105 9.21 -5.09 -15.99
N GLY A 106 7.98 -4.61 -16.17
CA GLY A 106 7.46 -4.11 -17.43
C GLY A 106 7.07 -5.24 -18.38
N GLU A 107 6.26 -4.91 -19.41
CA GLU A 107 5.64 -5.88 -20.32
C GLU A 107 6.65 -6.85 -20.98
N GLU A 108 7.79 -6.35 -21.45
CA GLU A 108 8.72 -7.19 -22.21
C GLU A 108 9.42 -8.24 -21.33
N LYS A 109 9.89 -7.84 -20.14
CA LYS A 109 10.54 -8.77 -19.21
C LYS A 109 9.56 -9.71 -18.54
N ALA A 110 8.34 -9.25 -18.28
CA ALA A 110 7.31 -10.10 -17.69
C ALA A 110 6.94 -11.28 -18.59
N LYS A 111 7.06 -11.15 -19.92
CA LYS A 111 6.84 -12.24 -20.88
C LYS A 111 7.87 -13.37 -20.76
N GLU A 112 9.01 -13.12 -20.14
CA GLU A 112 10.06 -14.13 -19.89
C GLU A 112 9.75 -14.99 -18.66
N VAL A 113 8.77 -14.60 -17.83
CA VAL A 113 8.33 -15.37 -16.66
C VAL A 113 7.19 -16.30 -17.06
N ASP A 114 7.34 -17.58 -16.76
CA ASP A 114 6.32 -18.57 -17.09
C ASP A 114 5.02 -18.30 -16.33
N VAL A 115 3.89 -18.51 -17.01
CA VAL A 115 2.55 -18.33 -16.42
C VAL A 115 1.99 -19.68 -15.99
N ILE A 116 1.58 -19.79 -14.73
CA ILE A 116 0.89 -20.98 -14.21
C ILE A 116 -0.55 -21.00 -14.74
N PRO A 117 -0.93 -22.02 -15.50
CA PRO A 117 -2.29 -22.16 -16.01
C PRO A 117 -3.30 -22.46 -14.89
N GLY A 118 -4.62 -22.35 -15.21
CA GLY A 118 -5.72 -22.54 -14.27
C GLY A 118 -6.13 -21.25 -13.53
N GLY A 119 -5.39 -20.16 -13.73
CA GLY A 119 -5.69 -18.84 -13.18
C GLY A 119 -5.53 -18.74 -11.65
N PHE A 120 -5.95 -17.63 -11.09
CA PHE A 120 -5.76 -17.33 -9.68
C PHE A 120 -6.48 -18.30 -8.73
N ILE A 121 -7.72 -18.69 -9.04
CA ILE A 121 -8.57 -19.50 -8.11
C ILE A 121 -8.18 -20.97 -8.09
N ALA A 122 -7.75 -21.54 -9.23
CA ALA A 122 -7.51 -22.96 -9.40
C ALA A 122 -6.24 -23.23 -10.23
N PRO A 123 -5.05 -22.78 -9.77
CA PRO A 123 -3.82 -23.02 -10.50
C PRO A 123 -3.53 -24.52 -10.61
N GLU A 124 -3.01 -24.95 -11.76
CA GLU A 124 -2.75 -26.36 -12.04
C GLU A 124 -1.52 -26.88 -11.28
N VAL A 125 -1.73 -27.85 -10.40
CA VAL A 125 -0.69 -28.41 -9.51
C VAL A 125 0.46 -29.03 -10.33
N GLU A 126 0.15 -29.74 -11.40
CA GLU A 126 1.15 -30.36 -12.27
C GLU A 126 2.05 -29.32 -12.93
N ALA A 127 1.45 -28.20 -13.36
CA ALA A 127 2.21 -27.07 -13.93
C ALA A 127 3.12 -26.45 -12.87
N ILE A 128 2.64 -26.22 -11.64
CA ILE A 128 3.45 -25.74 -10.52
C ILE A 128 4.66 -26.67 -10.31
N LEU A 129 4.42 -27.98 -10.18
CA LEU A 129 5.46 -28.97 -9.89
C LEU A 129 6.44 -29.17 -11.05
N SER A 130 6.04 -28.92 -12.31
CA SER A 130 6.93 -29.02 -13.48
C SER A 130 8.12 -28.05 -13.40
N HIS A 131 7.95 -26.91 -12.72
CA HIS A 131 9.02 -25.93 -12.46
C HIS A 131 9.98 -26.37 -11.35
N LYS A 132 9.73 -27.50 -10.67
CA LYS A 132 10.54 -28.03 -9.55
C LYS A 132 10.85 -26.97 -8.50
N PRO A 133 9.83 -26.27 -7.96
CA PRO A 133 10.05 -25.16 -7.05
C PRO A 133 10.65 -25.62 -5.73
N ASP A 134 11.51 -24.79 -5.15
CA ASP A 134 11.98 -24.92 -3.77
C ASP A 134 10.96 -24.33 -2.79
N LEU A 135 10.23 -23.31 -3.26
CA LEU A 135 9.20 -22.60 -2.51
C LEU A 135 8.02 -22.22 -3.43
N VAL A 136 6.82 -22.51 -3.00
CA VAL A 136 5.57 -22.03 -3.61
C VAL A 136 4.89 -21.11 -2.63
N ILE A 137 4.54 -19.89 -3.05
CA ILE A 137 3.87 -18.90 -2.21
C ILE A 137 2.46 -18.67 -2.75
N GLY A 138 1.46 -18.85 -1.88
CA GLY A 138 0.05 -18.67 -2.22
C GLY A 138 -0.70 -17.86 -1.16
N LEU A 139 -1.89 -17.36 -1.54
CA LEU A 139 -2.81 -16.69 -0.61
C LEU A 139 -3.55 -17.76 0.22
N GLY A 140 -3.56 -17.62 1.55
CA GLY A 140 -4.06 -18.63 2.47
C GLY A 140 -5.48 -19.10 2.18
N ASP A 141 -6.43 -18.18 2.12
CA ASP A 141 -7.85 -18.49 1.91
C ASP A 141 -8.14 -19.11 0.52
N THR A 142 -7.37 -18.73 -0.49
CA THR A 142 -7.58 -19.22 -1.86
C THR A 142 -6.81 -20.50 -2.15
N HIS A 143 -5.51 -20.51 -1.78
CA HIS A 143 -4.56 -21.54 -2.21
C HIS A 143 -4.24 -22.57 -1.10
N GLY A 144 -4.68 -22.35 0.13
CA GLY A 144 -4.42 -23.29 1.26
C GLY A 144 -4.82 -24.73 0.98
N LYS A 145 -5.87 -24.93 0.14
CA LYS A 145 -6.32 -26.24 -0.33
C LYS A 145 -5.28 -27.00 -1.18
N LEU A 146 -4.25 -26.33 -1.71
CA LEU A 146 -3.18 -26.96 -2.50
C LEU A 146 -2.11 -27.62 -1.62
N ALA A 147 -2.04 -27.27 -0.32
CA ALA A 147 -1.01 -27.77 0.59
C ALA A 147 -0.85 -29.31 0.60
N PRO A 148 -1.94 -30.12 0.62
CA PRO A 148 -1.80 -31.58 0.58
C PRO A 148 -1.15 -32.10 -0.72
N ALA A 149 -1.49 -31.49 -1.86
CA ALA A 149 -0.96 -31.90 -3.18
C ALA A 149 0.51 -31.49 -3.37
N LEU A 150 0.96 -30.42 -2.76
CA LEU A 150 2.34 -29.92 -2.81
C LEU A 150 3.24 -30.58 -1.76
N LYS A 151 2.66 -31.24 -0.75
CA LYS A 151 3.38 -31.84 0.38
C LYS A 151 4.39 -32.89 -0.09
N GLY A 152 5.64 -32.74 0.35
CA GLY A 152 6.73 -33.66 0.03
C GLY A 152 7.45 -33.36 -1.28
N ALA A 153 6.86 -32.56 -2.15
CA ALA A 153 7.49 -32.12 -3.40
C ALA A 153 8.18 -30.75 -3.25
N THR A 154 7.57 -29.82 -2.52
CA THR A 154 8.06 -28.46 -2.29
C THR A 154 7.62 -27.92 -0.94
N THR A 155 8.22 -26.83 -0.47
CA THR A 155 7.68 -26.04 0.64
C THR A 155 6.57 -25.14 0.09
N PHE A 156 5.38 -25.18 0.73
CA PHE A 156 4.27 -24.28 0.43
C PHE A 156 4.08 -23.31 1.58
N TRP A 157 4.08 -22.02 1.27
CA TRP A 157 3.82 -20.94 2.21
C TRP A 157 2.53 -20.20 1.85
N ALA A 158 1.56 -20.31 2.73
CA ALA A 158 0.27 -19.62 2.62
C ALA A 158 0.33 -18.30 3.38
N MET A 159 0.53 -17.19 2.67
CA MET A 159 0.49 -15.84 3.24
C MET A 159 -0.96 -15.35 3.34
N GLN A 160 -1.26 -14.56 4.37
CA GLN A 160 -2.59 -13.95 4.58
C GLN A 160 -2.44 -12.49 5.02
N PRO A 161 -2.11 -11.57 4.09
CA PRO A 161 -2.01 -10.15 4.42
C PRO A 161 -3.40 -9.53 4.60
N GLU A 162 -3.60 -8.82 5.69
CA GLU A 162 -4.80 -8.06 6.02
C GLU A 162 -4.52 -6.57 6.10
N THR A 163 -3.29 -6.21 6.51
CA THR A 163 -2.85 -4.83 6.69
C THR A 163 -1.51 -4.58 6.01
N TRP A 164 -1.13 -3.30 5.88
CA TRP A 164 0.19 -2.93 5.36
C TRP A 164 1.33 -3.40 6.29
N GLU A 165 1.09 -3.52 7.60
CA GLU A 165 2.04 -4.08 8.56
C GLU A 165 2.34 -5.54 8.25
N ASP A 166 1.31 -6.35 7.92
CA ASP A 166 1.49 -7.73 7.48
C ASP A 166 2.37 -7.81 6.23
N SER A 167 2.14 -6.90 5.27
CA SER A 167 2.93 -6.84 4.03
C SER A 167 4.40 -6.56 4.29
N VAL A 168 4.71 -5.64 5.22
CA VAL A 168 6.08 -5.39 5.67
C VAL A 168 6.65 -6.62 6.37
N GLY A 169 5.86 -7.31 7.19
CA GLY A 169 6.27 -8.57 7.84
C GLY A 169 6.68 -9.63 6.80
N TYR A 170 5.84 -9.87 5.79
CA TYR A 170 6.15 -10.82 4.70
C TYR A 170 7.35 -10.40 3.85
N LEU A 171 7.55 -9.10 3.60
CA LEU A 171 8.77 -8.62 2.95
C LEU A 171 10.02 -8.99 3.77
N ARG A 172 10.01 -8.75 5.08
CA ARG A 172 11.11 -9.07 5.98
C ARG A 172 11.39 -10.58 6.04
N ASP A 173 10.33 -11.37 6.14
CA ASP A 173 10.39 -12.83 6.22
C ASP A 173 10.97 -13.42 4.92
N LEU A 174 10.49 -12.97 3.75
CA LEU A 174 11.00 -13.46 2.46
C LEU A 174 12.43 -12.96 2.20
N ALA A 175 12.78 -11.75 2.62
CA ALA A 175 14.16 -11.26 2.59
C ALA A 175 15.09 -12.11 3.45
N ALA A 176 14.64 -12.56 4.64
CA ALA A 176 15.40 -13.46 5.50
C ALA A 176 15.61 -14.84 4.84
N LEU A 177 14.54 -15.43 4.28
CA LEU A 177 14.59 -16.76 3.65
C LEU A 177 15.42 -16.80 2.36
N THR A 178 15.51 -15.68 1.64
CA THR A 178 16.24 -15.56 0.36
C THR A 178 17.64 -14.95 0.52
N GLY A 179 18.08 -14.65 1.76
CA GLY A 179 19.36 -13.99 2.01
C GLY A 179 19.45 -12.54 1.48
N ARG A 180 18.32 -11.96 1.01
CA ARG A 180 18.25 -10.59 0.47
C ARG A 180 17.94 -9.55 1.55
N THR A 181 18.65 -9.62 2.66
CA THR A 181 18.35 -8.83 3.85
C THR A 181 18.54 -7.33 3.64
N ALA A 182 19.60 -6.93 2.92
CA ALA A 182 19.87 -5.52 2.63
C ALA A 182 18.83 -4.91 1.69
N GLU A 183 18.39 -5.66 0.68
CA GLU A 183 17.32 -5.26 -0.24
C GLU A 183 16.00 -5.12 0.51
N GLY A 184 15.66 -6.06 1.38
CA GLY A 184 14.46 -6.01 2.23
C GLY A 184 14.46 -4.80 3.18
N GLU A 185 15.55 -4.52 3.87
CA GLU A 185 15.70 -3.34 4.73
C GLU A 185 15.54 -2.03 3.94
N LYS A 186 16.14 -1.98 2.73
CA LYS A 186 16.01 -0.83 1.84
C LYS A 186 14.58 -0.62 1.38
N ALA A 187 13.88 -1.68 0.98
CA ALA A 187 12.49 -1.63 0.53
C ALA A 187 11.57 -1.17 1.66
N GLU A 188 11.70 -1.77 2.84
CA GLU A 188 10.94 -1.36 4.04
C GLU A 188 11.20 0.11 4.37
N LYS A 189 12.46 0.55 4.41
CA LYS A 189 12.82 1.94 4.70
C LYS A 189 12.21 2.91 3.69
N THR A 190 12.23 2.55 2.40
CA THR A 190 11.64 3.35 1.32
C THR A 190 10.15 3.52 1.52
N PHE A 191 9.42 2.42 1.74
CA PHE A 191 7.99 2.43 1.97
C PHE A 191 7.62 3.24 3.24
N ARG A 192 8.26 2.95 4.38
CA ARG A 192 7.99 3.66 5.64
C ARG A 192 8.31 5.16 5.56
N THR A 193 9.32 5.54 4.78
CA THR A 193 9.64 6.96 4.56
C THR A 193 8.53 7.66 3.78
N LYS A 194 7.98 7.00 2.76
CA LYS A 194 6.84 7.49 2.00
C LYS A 194 5.59 7.64 2.87
N LEU A 195 5.27 6.59 3.63
CA LEU A 195 4.13 6.60 4.55
C LEU A 195 4.25 7.72 5.59
N ALA A 196 5.40 7.83 6.25
CA ALA A 196 5.66 8.88 7.23
C ALA A 196 5.62 10.31 6.64
N ALA A 197 5.91 10.47 5.36
CA ALA A 197 5.75 11.75 4.67
C ALA A 197 4.27 12.08 4.42
N ALA A 198 3.47 11.10 4.02
CA ALA A 198 2.03 11.24 3.83
C ALA A 198 1.29 11.53 5.15
N GLU A 199 1.66 10.83 6.23
CA GLU A 199 1.09 11.01 7.58
C GLU A 199 1.34 12.42 8.17
N LYS A 200 2.36 13.14 7.73
CA LYS A 200 2.65 14.51 8.21
C LYS A 200 1.66 15.55 7.70
N THR A 201 1.02 15.28 6.59
CA THR A 201 0.09 16.20 5.93
C THR A 201 -1.16 15.44 5.49
N PRO A 202 -1.91 14.85 6.45
CA PRO A 202 -3.13 14.12 6.10
C PRO A 202 -4.13 15.08 5.47
N SER A 203 -4.90 14.59 4.52
CA SER A 203 -6.00 15.33 3.93
C SER A 203 -7.20 15.33 4.87
N GLY A 204 -7.93 16.44 4.93
CA GLY A 204 -9.23 16.48 5.60
C GLY A 204 -10.39 15.99 4.74
N LYS A 205 -10.12 15.51 3.51
CA LYS A 205 -11.14 14.96 2.60
C LYS A 205 -11.56 13.57 3.03
N THR A 206 -12.84 13.26 2.87
CA THR A 206 -13.38 11.90 3.03
C THR A 206 -13.10 11.08 1.78
N ALA A 207 -12.34 10.01 1.93
CA ALA A 207 -11.98 9.10 0.83
C ALA A 207 -12.77 7.80 0.89
N LEU A 208 -12.96 7.16 -0.28
CA LEU A 208 -13.59 5.85 -0.42
C LEU A 208 -12.89 5.04 -1.49
N ILE A 209 -12.62 3.77 -1.22
CA ILE A 209 -12.24 2.77 -2.22
C ILE A 209 -13.42 1.82 -2.42
N ILE A 210 -13.87 1.67 -3.67
CA ILE A 210 -14.84 0.65 -4.05
C ILE A 210 -14.22 -0.32 -5.05
N TYR A 211 -14.64 -1.57 -5.00
CA TYR A 211 -14.15 -2.62 -5.88
C TYR A 211 -15.27 -3.52 -6.38
N GLY A 212 -15.13 -4.06 -7.59
CA GLY A 212 -16.10 -4.97 -8.16
C GLY A 212 -16.09 -5.00 -9.68
N SER A 213 -17.02 -5.75 -10.23
CA SER A 213 -17.19 -5.93 -11.69
C SER A 213 -18.53 -5.43 -12.21
N ASP A 214 -19.49 -5.20 -11.34
CA ASP A 214 -20.87 -4.83 -11.67
C ASP A 214 -21.53 -3.96 -10.57
N GLU A 215 -22.85 -3.85 -10.61
CA GLU A 215 -23.60 -3.04 -9.65
C GLU A 215 -23.54 -3.57 -8.20
N ASN A 216 -23.15 -4.83 -8.01
CA ASN A 216 -22.84 -5.42 -6.70
C ASN A 216 -21.37 -5.19 -6.40
N PHE A 217 -21.04 -4.04 -5.87
CA PHE A 217 -19.68 -3.65 -5.52
C PHE A 217 -19.41 -3.82 -4.03
N GLY A 218 -18.14 -3.93 -3.68
CA GLY A 218 -17.65 -3.91 -2.29
C GLY A 218 -17.05 -2.55 -1.94
N VAL A 219 -16.98 -2.28 -0.64
CA VAL A 219 -16.22 -1.18 -0.05
C VAL A 219 -14.98 -1.75 0.64
N ALA A 220 -13.81 -1.29 0.25
CA ALA A 220 -12.58 -1.66 0.93
C ALA A 220 -12.52 -1.01 2.31
N THR A 221 -12.23 -1.80 3.34
CA THR A 221 -12.15 -1.30 4.73
C THR A 221 -10.77 -1.57 5.31
N PRO A 222 -10.30 -0.75 6.27
CA PRO A 222 -8.96 -0.93 6.86
C PRO A 222 -8.72 -2.31 7.48
N GLU A 223 -9.78 -3.01 7.86
CA GLU A 223 -9.71 -4.34 8.47
C GLU A 223 -9.75 -5.48 7.45
N SER A 224 -10.12 -5.21 6.19
CA SER A 224 -10.34 -6.25 5.16
C SER A 224 -9.54 -6.07 3.89
N ASP A 225 -8.87 -4.92 3.74
CA ASP A 225 -8.13 -4.59 2.55
C ASP A 225 -6.80 -3.89 2.88
N VAL A 226 -5.72 -4.39 2.26
CA VAL A 226 -4.35 -3.95 2.58
C VAL A 226 -4.11 -2.49 2.15
N ALA A 227 -4.61 -2.08 0.98
CA ALA A 227 -4.48 -0.68 0.53
C ALA A 227 -5.32 0.25 1.40
N ALA A 228 -6.57 -0.14 1.71
CA ALA A 228 -7.46 0.63 2.58
C ALA A 228 -6.89 0.81 3.99
N SER A 229 -6.06 -0.13 4.48
CA SER A 229 -5.42 -0.03 5.81
C SER A 229 -4.49 1.17 5.96
N LEU A 230 -4.06 1.80 4.85
CA LEU A 230 -3.25 3.02 4.84
C LEU A 230 -4.09 4.30 5.03
N PHE A 231 -5.35 4.28 4.59
CA PHE A 231 -6.14 5.49 4.43
C PHE A 231 -6.44 6.25 5.73
N PRO A 232 -6.70 5.60 6.89
CA PRO A 232 -6.86 6.31 8.16
C PRO A 232 -5.66 7.17 8.58
N LYS A 233 -4.51 6.97 7.95
CA LYS A 233 -3.28 7.73 8.19
C LYS A 233 -3.14 8.96 7.30
N ILE A 234 -3.85 9.00 6.16
CA ILE A 234 -3.66 10.01 5.12
C ILE A 234 -4.92 10.81 4.77
N ALA A 235 -6.11 10.33 5.17
CA ALA A 235 -7.40 10.95 4.88
C ALA A 235 -8.43 10.63 5.98
N ASP A 236 -9.61 11.27 5.93
CA ASP A 236 -10.77 10.76 6.64
C ASP A 236 -11.31 9.51 5.93
N TYR A 237 -11.34 8.38 6.65
CA TYR A 237 -11.73 7.09 6.11
C TYR A 237 -12.66 6.35 7.08
N PRO A 238 -13.96 6.68 7.10
CA PRO A 238 -14.90 6.21 8.12
C PRO A 238 -15.43 4.79 7.90
N TRP A 239 -14.95 4.09 6.88
CA TRP A 239 -15.44 2.78 6.47
C TRP A 239 -14.92 1.68 7.39
N LYS A 240 -15.84 0.81 7.86
CA LYS A 240 -15.52 -0.30 8.78
C LYS A 240 -16.07 -1.61 8.23
N SER A 241 -15.38 -2.70 8.53
CA SER A 241 -15.85 -4.03 8.16
C SER A 241 -17.20 -4.33 8.83
N ARG A 242 -18.12 -4.88 8.05
CA ARG A 242 -19.46 -5.32 8.51
C ARG A 242 -19.60 -6.85 8.45
N GLY A 243 -18.49 -7.56 8.30
CA GLY A 243 -18.46 -8.99 8.09
C GLY A 243 -18.80 -9.37 6.63
N VAL A 244 -18.92 -10.68 6.40
CA VAL A 244 -19.04 -11.25 5.03
C VAL A 244 -20.32 -10.80 4.30
N GLU A 245 -21.40 -10.48 5.02
CA GLU A 245 -22.69 -10.09 4.46
C GLU A 245 -22.94 -8.57 4.48
N GLY A 246 -22.03 -7.80 5.08
CA GLY A 246 -22.21 -6.36 5.30
C GLY A 246 -21.63 -5.51 4.19
N SER A 247 -22.35 -5.31 3.09
CA SER A 247 -22.01 -4.31 2.07
C SER A 247 -22.57 -2.93 2.42
N TYR A 248 -21.98 -1.88 1.86
CA TYR A 248 -22.50 -0.53 1.92
C TYR A 248 -23.40 -0.27 0.70
N SER A 249 -24.58 0.32 0.93
CA SER A 249 -25.44 0.82 -0.13
C SER A 249 -24.99 2.19 -0.65
N LEU A 250 -25.45 2.59 -1.84
CA LEU A 250 -25.17 3.93 -2.37
C LEU A 250 -25.79 5.04 -1.51
N GLU A 251 -26.91 4.77 -0.82
CA GLU A 251 -27.51 5.69 0.13
C GLU A 251 -26.61 5.95 1.34
N GLU A 252 -25.99 4.90 1.87
CA GLU A 252 -25.06 5.02 2.99
C GLU A 252 -23.78 5.72 2.59
N ILE A 253 -23.26 5.45 1.38
CA ILE A 253 -22.10 6.16 0.83
C ILE A 253 -22.43 7.64 0.64
N LEU A 254 -23.59 7.95 0.09
CA LEU A 254 -24.05 9.33 -0.11
C LEU A 254 -24.14 10.10 1.21
N ALA A 255 -24.53 9.44 2.31
CA ALA A 255 -24.65 10.05 3.64
C ALA A 255 -23.28 10.40 4.28
N GLN A 256 -22.16 9.93 3.73
CA GLN A 256 -20.82 10.21 4.25
C GLN A 256 -20.09 11.36 3.53
N ASP A 257 -20.76 12.06 2.60
CA ASP A 257 -20.21 13.20 1.86
C ASP A 257 -18.79 12.92 1.29
N VAL A 258 -18.65 11.80 0.55
CA VAL A 258 -17.37 11.36 -0.03
C VAL A 258 -16.80 12.42 -0.99
N ASP A 259 -15.59 12.91 -0.69
CA ASP A 259 -14.89 13.92 -1.49
C ASP A 259 -14.05 13.32 -2.63
N VAL A 260 -13.44 12.14 -2.39
CA VAL A 260 -12.57 11.46 -3.37
C VAL A 260 -12.92 9.99 -3.42
N LEU A 261 -13.11 9.45 -4.62
CA LEU A 261 -13.50 8.07 -4.85
C LEU A 261 -12.47 7.36 -5.72
N PHE A 262 -11.91 6.28 -5.21
CA PHE A 262 -11.05 5.34 -5.93
C PHE A 262 -11.86 4.12 -6.36
N VAL A 263 -11.74 3.72 -7.61
CA VAL A 263 -12.55 2.65 -8.20
C VAL A 263 -11.64 1.55 -8.75
N GLU A 264 -11.72 0.37 -8.16
CA GLU A 264 -11.04 -0.84 -8.59
C GLU A 264 -11.98 -1.69 -9.43
N THR A 265 -11.83 -1.62 -10.74
CA THR A 265 -12.60 -2.49 -11.63
C THR A 265 -11.97 -3.88 -11.67
N LEU A 266 -12.57 -4.83 -10.97
CA LEU A 266 -12.13 -6.23 -10.97
C LEU A 266 -12.82 -6.97 -12.13
N SER A 267 -12.06 -7.31 -13.18
CA SER A 267 -12.57 -8.12 -14.29
C SER A 267 -12.36 -9.61 -13.99
N PHE A 268 -13.45 -10.35 -13.95
CA PHE A 268 -13.45 -11.82 -13.94
C PHE A 268 -13.97 -12.29 -15.32
N GLY A 269 -13.05 -12.65 -16.21
CA GLY A 269 -13.38 -13.00 -17.61
C GLY A 269 -13.56 -11.77 -18.51
N ASP A 270 -14.39 -11.93 -19.57
CA ASP A 270 -14.62 -10.92 -20.62
C ASP A 270 -15.58 -9.79 -20.22
N ALA A 271 -15.65 -9.43 -18.94
CA ALA A 271 -16.53 -8.36 -18.48
C ALA A 271 -16.04 -7.00 -18.97
N ASP A 272 -16.70 -6.45 -19.98
CA ASP A 272 -16.41 -5.15 -20.55
C ASP A 272 -16.89 -3.99 -19.66
N GLY A 273 -16.08 -2.94 -19.60
CA GLY A 273 -16.40 -1.63 -19.03
C GLY A 273 -16.02 -1.47 -17.57
N LYS A 274 -15.81 -0.21 -17.20
CA LYS A 274 -15.40 0.20 -15.86
C LYS A 274 -16.55 0.12 -14.86
N LEU A 275 -16.25 -0.20 -13.61
CA LEU A 275 -17.23 -0.25 -12.52
C LEU A 275 -17.97 1.09 -12.38
N SER A 276 -17.26 2.22 -12.42
CA SER A 276 -17.88 3.55 -12.36
C SER A 276 -18.92 3.81 -13.44
N GLN A 277 -18.68 3.30 -14.67
CA GLN A 277 -19.63 3.43 -15.78
C GLN A 277 -20.91 2.58 -15.57
N LYS A 278 -20.76 1.43 -14.93
CA LYS A 278 -21.91 0.57 -14.57
C LYS A 278 -22.74 1.21 -13.47
N LEU A 279 -22.07 1.73 -12.43
CA LEU A 279 -22.72 2.44 -11.32
C LEU A 279 -23.38 3.76 -11.75
N ALA A 280 -22.90 4.39 -12.82
CA ALA A 280 -23.51 5.62 -13.37
C ALA A 280 -24.94 5.44 -13.86
N ARG A 281 -25.42 4.20 -14.04
CA ARG A 281 -26.82 3.89 -14.34
C ARG A 281 -27.74 4.12 -13.14
N ASN A 282 -27.20 4.10 -11.91
CA ASN A 282 -28.00 4.38 -10.70
C ASN A 282 -28.06 5.90 -10.46
N PRO A 283 -29.26 6.49 -10.30
CA PRO A 283 -29.42 7.94 -10.08
C PRO A 283 -28.75 8.47 -8.82
N LEU A 284 -28.48 7.61 -7.83
CA LEU A 284 -27.79 8.01 -6.61
C LEU A 284 -26.29 8.24 -6.83
N TRP A 285 -25.68 7.54 -7.76
CA TRP A 285 -24.27 7.69 -8.12
C TRP A 285 -23.91 9.14 -8.42
N SER A 286 -24.68 9.80 -9.27
CA SER A 286 -24.45 11.20 -9.66
C SER A 286 -24.64 12.22 -8.52
N LYS A 287 -25.19 11.80 -7.38
CA LYS A 287 -25.39 12.65 -6.20
C LYS A 287 -24.19 12.63 -5.25
N ILE A 288 -23.32 11.63 -5.34
CA ILE A 288 -22.09 11.54 -4.53
C ILE A 288 -21.22 12.77 -4.82
N PRO A 289 -20.72 13.51 -3.79
CA PRO A 289 -19.91 14.70 -4.01
C PRO A 289 -18.71 14.47 -4.91
N ALA A 290 -17.94 13.40 -4.71
CA ALA A 290 -16.81 13.02 -5.55
C ALA A 290 -17.21 12.89 -7.04
N VAL A 291 -18.36 12.27 -7.32
CA VAL A 291 -18.85 12.10 -8.71
C VAL A 291 -19.24 13.45 -9.33
N ARG A 292 -19.93 14.31 -8.58
CA ARG A 292 -20.32 15.63 -9.06
C ARG A 292 -19.13 16.54 -9.35
N ASN A 293 -18.08 16.41 -8.56
CA ASN A 293 -16.88 17.24 -8.64
C ASN A 293 -15.85 16.69 -9.63
N GLY A 294 -16.03 15.45 -10.15
CA GLY A 294 -15.08 14.79 -11.04
C GLY A 294 -13.89 14.16 -10.32
N ASP A 295 -13.96 13.99 -9.00
CA ASP A 295 -12.92 13.39 -8.15
C ASP A 295 -13.12 11.86 -8.04
N VAL A 296 -13.33 11.21 -9.18
CA VAL A 296 -13.45 9.75 -9.33
C VAL A 296 -12.22 9.23 -10.08
N HIS A 297 -11.42 8.42 -9.40
CA HIS A 297 -10.16 7.89 -9.90
C HIS A 297 -10.27 6.39 -10.16
N GLU A 298 -10.24 6.00 -11.44
CA GLU A 298 -10.09 4.59 -11.82
C GLU A 298 -8.65 4.19 -11.60
N VAL A 299 -8.42 3.24 -10.71
CA VAL A 299 -7.07 2.81 -10.34
C VAL A 299 -6.75 1.42 -10.92
N ASN A 300 -5.46 1.11 -11.03
CA ASN A 300 -5.02 -0.19 -11.55
C ASN A 300 -5.25 -1.29 -10.50
N PRO A 301 -6.18 -2.24 -10.72
CA PRO A 301 -6.49 -3.27 -9.73
C PRO A 301 -5.34 -4.26 -9.50
N GLU A 302 -4.41 -4.44 -10.45
CA GLU A 302 -3.23 -5.29 -10.24
C GLU A 302 -2.32 -4.70 -9.15
N VAL A 303 -2.26 -3.36 -9.04
CA VAL A 303 -1.48 -2.66 -8.03
C VAL A 303 -2.28 -2.48 -6.73
N TRP A 304 -3.50 -1.94 -6.82
CA TRP A 304 -4.28 -1.54 -5.64
C TRP A 304 -4.88 -2.73 -4.91
N ALA A 305 -5.64 -3.59 -5.61
CA ALA A 305 -6.34 -4.71 -5.00
C ALA A 305 -5.48 -5.96 -4.81
N LYS A 306 -4.61 -6.26 -5.81
CA LYS A 306 -3.90 -7.54 -5.88
C LYS A 306 -2.44 -7.45 -5.42
N GLY A 307 -1.76 -6.33 -5.67
CA GLY A 307 -0.32 -6.15 -5.39
C GLY A 307 0.03 -6.36 -3.93
N ARG A 308 -0.53 -5.54 -3.06
CA ARG A 308 -0.48 -5.66 -1.59
C ARG A 308 0.92 -5.57 -0.95
N GLY A 309 1.99 -5.60 -1.73
CA GLY A 309 3.37 -5.48 -1.22
C GLY A 309 3.79 -4.02 -1.06
N THR A 310 4.98 -3.81 -0.50
CA THR A 310 5.48 -2.47 -0.17
C THR A 310 5.69 -1.58 -1.40
N ARG A 311 5.98 -2.17 -2.58
CA ARG A 311 6.08 -1.42 -3.84
C ARG A 311 4.71 -0.96 -4.31
N SER A 312 3.74 -1.87 -4.40
CA SER A 312 2.35 -1.54 -4.75
C SER A 312 1.77 -0.50 -3.79
N LEU A 313 1.93 -0.71 -2.48
CA LEU A 313 1.47 0.24 -1.47
C LEU A 313 2.16 1.60 -1.56
N GLY A 314 3.42 1.63 -2.00
CA GLY A 314 4.13 2.87 -2.30
C GLY A 314 3.54 3.63 -3.49
N ILE A 315 3.05 2.93 -4.53
CA ILE A 315 2.33 3.52 -5.66
C ILE A 315 0.95 4.02 -5.20
N VAL A 316 0.22 3.19 -4.44
CA VAL A 316 -1.07 3.60 -3.84
C VAL A 316 -0.94 4.89 -3.03
N LEU A 317 0.10 5.03 -2.19
CA LEU A 317 0.36 6.25 -1.43
C LEU A 317 0.61 7.47 -2.33
N ASP A 318 1.39 7.32 -3.41
CA ASP A 318 1.68 8.41 -4.34
C ASP A 318 0.40 8.86 -5.07
N GLU A 319 -0.36 7.92 -5.63
CA GLU A 319 -1.61 8.20 -6.35
C GLU A 319 -2.69 8.76 -5.42
N ALA A 320 -2.89 8.15 -4.25
CA ALA A 320 -3.87 8.60 -3.27
C ALA A 320 -3.55 10.01 -2.76
N THR A 321 -2.30 10.28 -2.36
CA THR A 321 -1.92 11.61 -1.87
C THR A 321 -1.99 12.67 -2.95
N ALA A 322 -1.79 12.33 -4.22
CA ALA A 322 -1.98 13.24 -5.36
C ALA A 322 -3.46 13.63 -5.55
N ALA A 323 -4.37 12.65 -5.46
CA ALA A 323 -5.82 12.86 -5.59
C ALA A 323 -6.42 13.59 -4.37
N LEU A 324 -5.88 13.38 -3.19
CA LEU A 324 -6.34 13.97 -1.93
C LEU A 324 -5.92 15.44 -1.73
N ARG A 325 -5.04 15.97 -2.55
CA ARG A 325 -4.65 17.40 -2.53
C ARG A 325 -5.72 18.27 -3.15
#